data_62914787cd61f6c1b8064c9719a9d23d
#
_entry.id   62914787cd61f6c1b8064c9719a9d23d
#
_cell.length_a   1.000
_cell.length_b   1.000
_cell.length_c   1.000
_cell.angle_alpha   90.00
_cell.angle_beta   90.00
_cell.angle_gamma   90.00
#
_symmetry.space_group_name_H-M   'P 1'
#
loop_
_entity.id
_entity.type
_entity.pdbx_description
1 polymer ?
#
loop_
_entity_poly.entity_id
_entity_poly.type
_entity_poly.pdbx_seq_one_letter_code
_entity_poly.pdbx_strand_id
1 'polypeptide(L)'
;GYCYAINKLAESYAPSMLKRVSDEHWNYYKSSDGNTYTLASNFYNDADVAEFEEMGGNQYANGGLMVRKDWLNDYIEYRTAQDASFDADSEITRPSGFSEMWRWVKANKGISAGTSTLLLAPFPTTATNDIISQSLTALMEFMGVPMEDAEGNLVYQYGTEEFYDVIEFLNQAYRDGLIFSGNFAYKQDDLTTQMLNGRPS
;
A
#
# COMPACT_ATOMS: atom_id res chain seq x y z
N GLY A 1 4.06 -29.12 24.48
CA GLY A 1 3.98 -27.89 23.74
C GLY A 1 5.24 -27.07 23.84
N TYR A 2 5.56 -26.37 22.78
CA TYR A 2 6.76 -25.51 22.71
C TYR A 2 6.44 -24.03 22.98
N CYS A 3 5.14 -23.69 23.07
CA CYS A 3 4.68 -22.33 23.29
C CYS A 3 3.81 -22.24 24.53
N TYR A 4 3.91 -21.13 25.22
CA TYR A 4 2.99 -20.79 26.31
C TYR A 4 1.74 -20.13 25.77
N ALA A 5 0.59 -20.39 26.38
CA ALA A 5 -0.65 -19.72 26.05
C ALA A 5 -0.60 -18.26 26.51
N ILE A 6 -0.63 -17.34 25.56
CA ILE A 6 -0.51 -15.89 25.81
C ILE A 6 -1.66 -15.38 26.67
N ASN A 7 -2.90 -15.85 26.40
CA ASN A 7 -4.06 -15.49 27.20
C ASN A 7 -3.90 -15.90 28.67
N LYS A 8 -3.30 -17.07 28.96
CA LYS A 8 -3.05 -17.53 30.33
C LYS A 8 -1.92 -16.73 31.00
N LEU A 9 -0.89 -16.40 30.25
CA LEU A 9 0.17 -15.51 30.76
C LEU A 9 -0.38 -14.11 31.04
N ALA A 10 -1.23 -13.59 30.17
CA ALA A 10 -1.85 -12.28 30.35
C ALA A 10 -2.76 -12.22 31.59
N GLU A 11 -3.53 -13.27 31.85
CA GLU A 11 -4.33 -13.38 33.10
C GLU A 11 -3.46 -13.19 34.36
N SER A 12 -2.26 -13.76 34.35
CA SER A 12 -1.38 -13.79 35.52
C SER A 12 -0.42 -12.61 35.63
N TYR A 13 0.10 -12.14 34.51
CA TYR A 13 1.24 -11.21 34.49
C TYR A 13 0.95 -9.87 33.79
N ALA A 14 -0.08 -9.83 32.96
CA ALA A 14 -0.39 -8.63 32.17
C ALA A 14 -1.93 -8.45 31.97
N PRO A 15 -2.71 -8.31 33.05
CA PRO A 15 -4.17 -8.24 32.94
C PRO A 15 -4.68 -7.02 32.15
N SER A 16 -3.87 -5.98 32.01
CA SER A 16 -4.17 -4.83 31.14
C SER A 16 -4.20 -5.21 29.65
N MET A 17 -3.41 -6.19 29.24
CA MET A 17 -3.39 -6.70 27.88
C MET A 17 -4.73 -7.33 27.48
N LEU A 18 -5.38 -8.03 28.42
CA LEU A 18 -6.71 -8.64 28.18
C LEU A 18 -7.79 -7.59 27.90
N LYS A 19 -7.62 -6.37 28.43
CA LYS A 19 -8.55 -5.27 28.18
C LYS A 19 -8.23 -4.46 26.93
N ARG A 20 -6.96 -4.45 26.54
CA ARG A 20 -6.45 -3.64 25.44
C ARG A 20 -6.61 -4.33 24.09
N VAL A 21 -6.42 -5.65 24.06
CA VAL A 21 -6.67 -6.48 22.87
C VAL A 21 -8.16 -6.77 22.81
N SER A 22 -8.80 -6.47 21.70
CA SER A 22 -10.24 -6.69 21.52
C SER A 22 -10.59 -8.20 21.57
N ASP A 23 -11.81 -8.50 21.97
CA ASP A 23 -12.32 -9.89 21.98
C ASP A 23 -12.27 -10.53 20.58
N GLU A 24 -12.43 -9.71 19.56
CA GLU A 24 -12.35 -10.10 18.16
C GLU A 24 -10.97 -10.64 17.80
N HIS A 25 -9.91 -9.91 18.19
CA HIS A 25 -8.51 -10.36 18.03
C HIS A 25 -8.22 -11.63 18.82
N TRP A 26 -8.66 -11.71 20.07
CA TRP A 26 -8.49 -12.92 20.87
C TRP A 26 -9.18 -14.12 20.21
N ASN A 27 -10.39 -13.93 19.67
CA ASN A 27 -11.15 -15.00 19.02
C ASN A 27 -10.54 -15.43 17.68
N TYR A 28 -10.00 -14.47 16.89
CA TYR A 28 -9.36 -14.76 15.62
C TYR A 28 -8.13 -15.66 15.79
N TYR A 29 -7.29 -15.39 16.82
CA TYR A 29 -6.08 -16.17 17.07
C TYR A 29 -6.29 -17.37 18.02
N LYS A 30 -7.51 -17.66 18.40
CA LYS A 30 -7.81 -18.77 19.29
C LYS A 30 -7.61 -20.12 18.60
N SER A 31 -6.78 -20.95 19.20
CA SER A 31 -6.56 -22.32 18.75
C SER A 31 -7.70 -23.24 19.15
N SER A 32 -7.76 -24.45 18.59
CA SER A 32 -8.81 -25.45 18.84
C SER A 32 -8.92 -25.88 20.29
N ASP A 33 -7.88 -25.71 21.10
CA ASP A 33 -7.87 -25.98 22.55
C ASP A 33 -8.39 -24.81 23.40
N GLY A 34 -8.85 -23.72 22.75
CA GLY A 34 -9.37 -22.53 23.41
C GLY A 34 -8.31 -21.54 23.88
N ASN A 35 -7.04 -21.80 23.62
CA ASN A 35 -5.95 -20.92 23.99
C ASN A 35 -5.43 -20.11 22.79
N THR A 36 -4.77 -18.98 23.09
CA THR A 36 -4.12 -18.13 22.09
C THR A 36 -2.60 -18.19 22.28
N TYR A 37 -1.88 -18.57 21.22
CA TYR A 37 -0.43 -18.77 21.23
C TYR A 37 0.32 -17.74 20.41
N THR A 38 -0.38 -16.94 19.62
CA THR A 38 0.15 -15.85 18.79
C THR A 38 -0.83 -14.69 18.76
N LEU A 39 -0.35 -13.49 18.58
CA LEU A 39 -1.13 -12.30 18.29
C LEU A 39 -0.40 -11.51 17.19
N ALA A 40 -1.13 -10.67 16.47
CA ALA A 40 -0.51 -9.72 15.57
C ALA A 40 0.45 -8.80 16.35
N SER A 41 1.55 -8.41 15.72
CA SER A 41 2.48 -7.45 16.31
C SER A 41 1.91 -6.02 16.36
N ASN A 42 0.97 -5.73 15.47
CA ASN A 42 0.28 -4.45 15.38
C ASN A 42 -1.23 -4.70 15.45
N PHE A 43 -1.86 -4.16 16.47
CA PHE A 43 -3.30 -4.08 16.59
C PHE A 43 -3.63 -2.79 17.34
N TYR A 44 -4.71 -2.16 16.93
CA TYR A 44 -5.24 -0.96 17.56
C TYR A 44 -6.73 -1.18 17.83
N ASN A 45 -7.20 -0.74 18.99
CA ASN A 45 -8.62 -0.63 19.24
C ASN A 45 -9.07 0.82 18.99
N ASP A 46 -10.38 1.05 18.96
CA ASP A 46 -10.94 2.38 18.68
C ASP A 46 -10.46 3.45 19.66
N ALA A 47 -10.15 3.09 20.90
CA ALA A 47 -9.62 4.03 21.89
C ALA A 47 -8.16 4.41 21.60
N ASP A 48 -7.33 3.44 21.17
CA ASP A 48 -5.95 3.72 20.75
C ASP A 48 -5.93 4.62 19.50
N VAL A 49 -6.88 4.44 18.60
CA VAL A 49 -7.09 5.28 17.41
C VAL A 49 -7.44 6.70 17.82
N ALA A 50 -8.46 6.86 18.66
CA ALA A 50 -8.93 8.16 19.12
C ALA A 50 -7.82 8.92 19.88
N GLU A 51 -7.08 8.25 20.77
CA GLU A 51 -5.92 8.84 21.47
C GLU A 51 -4.85 9.33 20.51
N PHE A 52 -4.57 8.54 19.45
CA PHE A 52 -3.58 8.91 18.44
C PHE A 52 -4.03 10.13 17.60
N GLU A 53 -5.31 10.20 17.25
CA GLU A 53 -5.91 11.34 16.55
C GLU A 53 -5.91 12.60 17.40
N GLU A 54 -6.25 12.50 18.70
CA GLU A 54 -6.18 13.61 19.65
C GLU A 54 -4.76 14.20 19.79
N MET A 55 -3.74 13.36 19.67
CA MET A 55 -2.35 13.81 19.64
C MET A 55 -1.91 14.44 18.29
N GLY A 56 -2.84 14.60 17.35
CA GLY A 56 -2.57 15.13 16.01
C GLY A 56 -1.92 14.14 15.05
N GLY A 57 -1.94 12.87 15.40
CA GLY A 57 -1.51 11.78 14.52
C GLY A 57 -2.56 11.50 13.46
N ASN A 58 -2.10 11.03 12.31
CA ASN A 58 -2.97 10.52 11.25
C ASN A 58 -2.72 9.03 11.09
N GLN A 59 -3.78 8.27 10.93
CA GLN A 59 -3.65 6.88 10.53
C GLN A 59 -3.32 6.82 9.04
N TYR A 60 -2.06 6.52 8.75
CA TYR A 60 -1.67 6.20 7.39
C TYR A 60 -1.64 4.68 7.21
N ALA A 61 -2.12 4.22 6.07
CA ALA A 61 -1.86 2.85 5.66
C ALA A 61 -0.35 2.57 5.65
N ASN A 62 0.07 1.38 6.08
CA ASN A 62 1.48 0.98 6.07
C ASN A 62 2.06 0.85 4.65
N GLY A 63 1.22 0.81 3.65
CA GLY A 63 1.59 0.79 2.25
C GLY A 63 0.68 1.72 1.46
N GLY A 64 1.13 2.12 0.30
CA GLY A 64 0.33 2.97 -0.58
C GLY A 64 1.14 3.52 -1.74
N LEU A 65 0.45 4.23 -2.59
CA LEU A 65 1.06 4.95 -3.70
C LEU A 65 1.48 6.33 -3.22
N MET A 66 2.78 6.62 -3.33
CA MET A 66 3.33 7.94 -3.00
C MET A 66 3.50 8.77 -4.26
N VAL A 67 3.12 10.04 -4.17
CA VAL A 67 3.28 11.01 -5.25
C VAL A 67 4.06 12.22 -4.73
N ARG A 68 4.96 12.76 -5.53
CA ARG A 68 5.60 14.04 -5.22
C ARG A 68 4.54 15.13 -5.16
N LYS A 69 4.45 15.79 -4.02
CA LYS A 69 3.42 16.81 -3.75
C LYS A 69 3.49 18.00 -4.73
N ASP A 70 4.68 18.41 -5.13
CA ASP A 70 4.87 19.50 -6.10
C ASP A 70 4.31 19.12 -7.49
N TRP A 71 4.54 17.89 -7.93
CA TRP A 71 4.02 17.42 -9.22
C TRP A 71 2.51 17.21 -9.20
N LEU A 72 1.99 16.70 -8.08
CA LEU A 72 0.56 16.56 -7.88
C LEU A 72 -0.15 17.92 -7.92
N ASN A 73 0.39 18.90 -7.20
CA ASN A 73 -0.17 20.26 -7.19
C ASN A 73 -0.17 20.89 -8.58
N ASP A 74 0.94 20.79 -9.31
CA ASP A 74 1.06 21.33 -10.66
C ASP A 74 0.09 20.64 -11.65
N TYR A 75 -0.13 19.33 -11.48
CA TYR A 75 -1.12 18.60 -12.28
C TYR A 75 -2.56 19.02 -11.95
N ILE A 76 -2.87 19.20 -10.67
CA ILE A 76 -4.20 19.69 -10.23
C ILE A 76 -4.45 21.08 -10.80
N GLU A 77 -3.47 22.01 -10.72
CA GLU A 77 -3.58 23.35 -11.30
C GLU A 77 -3.82 23.28 -12.81
N TYR A 78 -3.07 22.46 -13.53
CA TYR A 78 -3.24 22.25 -14.96
C TYR A 78 -4.64 21.75 -15.31
N ARG A 79 -5.17 20.77 -14.58
CA ARG A 79 -6.50 20.18 -14.83
C ARG A 79 -7.62 21.17 -14.48
N THR A 80 -7.52 21.84 -13.35
CA THR A 80 -8.51 22.84 -12.90
C THR A 80 -8.58 24.03 -13.87
N ALA A 81 -7.47 24.42 -14.48
CA ALA A 81 -7.45 25.48 -15.52
C ALA A 81 -8.20 25.05 -16.80
N GLN A 82 -8.29 23.75 -17.09
CA GLN A 82 -9.03 23.24 -18.25
C GLN A 82 -10.50 22.93 -17.91
N ASP A 83 -10.75 22.45 -16.72
CA ASP A 83 -12.07 22.09 -16.22
C ASP A 83 -12.21 22.52 -14.76
N ALA A 84 -12.97 23.58 -14.52
CA ALA A 84 -13.20 24.11 -13.17
C ALA A 84 -13.99 23.13 -12.26
N SER A 85 -14.59 22.09 -12.82
CA SER A 85 -15.28 21.03 -12.07
C SER A 85 -14.37 19.83 -11.72
N PHE A 86 -13.10 19.88 -12.12
CA PHE A 86 -12.13 18.81 -11.82
C PHE A 86 -11.99 18.60 -10.32
N ASP A 87 -12.30 17.39 -9.89
CA ASP A 87 -12.15 16.93 -8.50
C ASP A 87 -10.99 15.93 -8.40
N ALA A 88 -9.87 16.40 -7.86
CA ALA A 88 -8.66 15.62 -7.76
C ALA A 88 -8.85 14.34 -6.92
N ASP A 89 -9.63 14.42 -5.83
CA ASP A 89 -9.81 13.30 -4.91
C ASP A 89 -10.60 12.15 -5.55
N SER A 90 -11.54 12.46 -6.42
CA SER A 90 -12.33 11.45 -7.12
C SER A 90 -11.73 11.02 -8.45
N GLU A 91 -10.96 11.88 -9.12
CA GLU A 91 -10.48 11.58 -10.46
C GLU A 91 -9.08 10.96 -10.47
N ILE A 92 -8.14 11.48 -9.68
CA ILE A 92 -6.76 10.95 -9.64
C ILE A 92 -6.72 9.57 -8.97
N THR A 93 -7.60 9.31 -8.03
CA THR A 93 -7.68 8.01 -7.32
C THR A 93 -8.22 6.87 -8.19
N ARG A 94 -8.74 7.15 -9.38
CA ARG A 94 -9.10 6.10 -10.34
C ARG A 94 -7.88 5.68 -11.15
N PRO A 95 -7.75 4.41 -11.54
CA PRO A 95 -6.62 3.91 -12.33
C PRO A 95 -6.36 4.70 -13.62
N SER A 96 -7.43 5.13 -14.31
CA SER A 96 -7.33 5.94 -15.53
C SER A 96 -6.77 7.33 -15.26
N GLY A 97 -7.29 8.03 -14.23
CA GLY A 97 -6.82 9.37 -13.85
C GLY A 97 -5.39 9.34 -13.31
N PHE A 98 -5.06 8.31 -12.54
CA PHE A 98 -3.70 8.06 -12.07
C PHE A 98 -2.72 7.88 -13.25
N SER A 99 -3.09 7.09 -14.25
CA SER A 99 -2.31 6.91 -15.48
C SER A 99 -2.14 8.22 -16.25
N GLU A 100 -3.20 9.02 -16.34
CA GLU A 100 -3.19 10.32 -17.03
C GLU A 100 -2.25 11.31 -16.33
N MET A 101 -2.31 11.38 -15.01
CA MET A 101 -1.39 12.20 -14.22
C MET A 101 0.07 11.83 -14.50
N TRP A 102 0.41 10.55 -14.50
CA TRP A 102 1.79 10.11 -14.73
C TRP A 102 2.27 10.38 -16.17
N ARG A 103 1.40 10.26 -17.17
CA ARG A 103 1.71 10.66 -18.55
C ARG A 103 1.99 12.14 -18.63
N TRP A 104 1.19 12.96 -17.96
CA TRP A 104 1.40 14.40 -17.88
C TRP A 104 2.71 14.75 -17.17
N VAL A 105 3.00 14.11 -16.04
CA VAL A 105 4.27 14.27 -15.31
C VAL A 105 5.45 13.95 -16.22
N LYS A 106 5.41 12.83 -16.91
CA LYS A 106 6.45 12.44 -17.86
C LYS A 106 6.68 13.51 -18.94
N ALA A 107 5.60 14.07 -19.47
CA ALA A 107 5.66 15.06 -20.55
C ALA A 107 6.16 16.44 -20.07
N ASN A 108 5.89 16.83 -18.82
CA ASN A 108 6.04 18.20 -18.35
C ASN A 108 7.16 18.41 -17.31
N LYS A 109 7.67 17.34 -16.68
CA LYS A 109 8.66 17.45 -15.58
C LYS A 109 10.09 17.12 -15.97
N GLY A 110 10.38 17.03 -17.27
CA GLY A 110 11.75 16.87 -17.77
C GLY A 110 12.39 15.53 -17.36
N ILE A 111 11.60 14.48 -17.28
CA ILE A 111 12.08 13.16 -16.88
C ILE A 111 13.01 12.60 -17.94
N SER A 112 14.25 12.27 -17.55
CA SER A 112 15.28 11.77 -18.44
C SER A 112 14.91 10.43 -19.05
N ALA A 113 15.29 10.21 -20.31
CA ALA A 113 15.19 8.90 -20.95
C ALA A 113 15.94 7.84 -20.11
N GLY A 114 15.35 6.66 -19.99
CA GLY A 114 15.93 5.57 -19.17
C GLY A 114 15.68 5.72 -17.65
N THR A 115 14.78 6.62 -17.25
CA THR A 115 14.33 6.75 -15.86
C THR A 115 12.85 6.43 -15.78
N SER A 116 12.41 5.72 -14.75
CA SER A 116 10.99 5.51 -14.49
C SER A 116 10.33 6.78 -14.03
N THR A 117 9.14 7.05 -14.55
CA THR A 117 8.24 8.08 -14.01
C THR A 117 7.45 7.49 -12.85
N LEU A 118 7.03 6.25 -12.99
CA LEU A 118 6.45 5.42 -11.94
C LEU A 118 7.55 4.46 -11.46
N LEU A 119 7.95 4.59 -10.21
CA LEU A 119 8.91 3.69 -9.58
C LEU A 119 8.18 2.54 -8.90
N LEU A 120 8.59 1.34 -9.23
CA LEU A 120 8.16 0.14 -8.50
C LEU A 120 9.14 -0.11 -7.35
N ALA A 121 8.64 -0.03 -6.13
CA ALA A 121 9.46 -0.23 -4.94
C ALA A 121 9.77 -1.72 -4.73
N PRO A 122 11.05 -2.09 -4.57
CA PRO A 122 11.41 -3.42 -4.11
C PRO A 122 11.00 -3.60 -2.66
N PHE A 123 10.67 -4.82 -2.27
CA PHE A 123 10.50 -5.15 -0.87
C PHE A 123 11.87 -5.22 -0.18
N PRO A 124 12.08 -4.56 0.96
CA PRO A 124 13.32 -4.61 1.70
C PRO A 124 13.45 -5.91 2.49
N THR A 125 13.39 -7.07 1.84
CA THR A 125 13.71 -8.32 2.52
C THR A 125 15.13 -8.74 2.15
N THR A 126 15.89 -9.13 3.14
CA THR A 126 17.28 -9.56 3.03
C THR A 126 17.49 -10.85 2.23
N ALA A 127 16.44 -11.50 1.77
CA ALA A 127 16.51 -12.84 1.21
C ALA A 127 16.00 -12.99 -0.22
N THR A 128 15.14 -12.10 -0.71
CA THR A 128 14.63 -12.19 -2.09
C THR A 128 14.49 -10.79 -2.68
N ASN A 129 15.04 -10.59 -3.87
CA ASN A 129 14.83 -9.37 -4.67
C ASN A 129 13.41 -9.39 -5.25
N ASP A 130 12.39 -9.53 -4.40
CA ASP A 130 11.02 -9.63 -4.84
C ASP A 130 10.39 -8.24 -4.95
N ILE A 131 10.82 -7.52 -5.99
CA ILE A 131 10.28 -6.22 -6.38
C ILE A 131 8.78 -6.29 -6.65
N ILE A 132 8.32 -7.44 -7.10
CA ILE A 132 6.96 -7.61 -7.60
C ILE A 132 5.97 -7.59 -6.43
N SER A 133 6.33 -8.12 -5.26
CA SER A 133 5.34 -8.35 -4.22
C SER A 133 4.75 -7.08 -3.61
N GLN A 134 5.54 -6.08 -3.25
CA GLN A 134 4.99 -4.88 -2.60
C GLN A 134 4.31 -3.91 -3.55
N SER A 135 4.94 -3.58 -4.66
CA SER A 135 4.31 -2.69 -5.63
C SER A 135 3.08 -3.32 -6.24
N LEU A 136 3.10 -4.63 -6.48
CA LEU A 136 1.94 -5.35 -6.96
C LEU A 136 0.82 -5.37 -5.90
N THR A 137 1.14 -5.67 -4.64
CA THR A 137 0.15 -5.66 -3.55
C THR A 137 -0.45 -4.27 -3.35
N ALA A 138 0.36 -3.20 -3.34
CA ALA A 138 -0.15 -1.84 -3.23
C ALA A 138 -1.05 -1.45 -4.40
N LEU A 139 -0.73 -1.88 -5.61
CA LEU A 139 -1.58 -1.66 -6.78
C LEU A 139 -2.86 -2.50 -6.72
N MET A 140 -2.78 -3.73 -6.25
CA MET A 140 -3.96 -4.59 -6.04
C MET A 140 -4.93 -3.95 -5.04
N GLU A 141 -4.41 -3.45 -3.91
CA GLU A 141 -5.21 -2.72 -2.92
C GLU A 141 -5.81 -1.44 -3.50
N PHE A 142 -5.01 -0.63 -4.20
CA PHE A 142 -5.47 0.61 -4.84
C PHE A 142 -6.55 0.37 -5.91
N MET A 143 -6.45 -0.72 -6.65
CA MET A 143 -7.38 -1.08 -7.71
C MET A 143 -8.53 -1.98 -7.23
N GLY A 144 -8.60 -2.26 -5.93
CA GLY A 144 -9.74 -2.95 -5.31
C GLY A 144 -9.79 -4.45 -5.59
N VAL A 145 -8.65 -5.10 -5.78
CA VAL A 145 -8.60 -6.57 -5.93
C VAL A 145 -9.07 -7.22 -4.63
N PRO A 146 -10.17 -7.98 -4.63
CA PRO A 146 -10.76 -8.50 -3.40
C PRO A 146 -9.91 -9.60 -2.76
N MET A 147 -9.79 -9.57 -1.44
CA MET A 147 -9.23 -10.68 -0.63
C MET A 147 -10.32 -11.64 -0.15
N GLU A 148 -11.54 -11.13 0.00
CA GLU A 148 -12.71 -11.87 0.47
C GLU A 148 -13.90 -11.53 -0.42
N ASP A 149 -14.83 -12.48 -0.57
CA ASP A 149 -16.12 -12.23 -1.21
C ASP A 149 -17.13 -11.61 -0.22
N ALA A 150 -18.34 -11.32 -0.69
CA ALA A 150 -19.39 -10.72 0.12
C ALA A 150 -19.85 -11.63 1.31
N GLU A 151 -19.57 -12.90 1.23
CA GLU A 151 -19.86 -13.92 2.23
C GLU A 151 -18.70 -14.14 3.21
N GLY A 152 -17.55 -13.46 3.02
CA GLY A 152 -16.36 -13.58 3.85
C GLY A 152 -15.49 -14.80 3.54
N ASN A 153 -15.62 -15.39 2.36
CA ASN A 153 -14.74 -16.46 1.93
C ASN A 153 -13.51 -15.90 1.24
N LEU A 154 -12.37 -16.54 1.41
CA LEU A 154 -11.13 -16.16 0.75
C LEU A 154 -11.24 -16.29 -0.77
N VAL A 155 -10.87 -15.25 -1.48
CA VAL A 155 -10.81 -15.20 -2.93
C VAL A 155 -9.39 -15.47 -3.41
N TYR A 156 -9.24 -16.28 -4.47
CA TYR A 156 -7.97 -16.40 -5.17
C TYR A 156 -7.76 -15.15 -6.03
N GLN A 157 -7.10 -14.16 -5.48
CA GLN A 157 -6.93 -12.81 -6.04
C GLN A 157 -6.41 -12.81 -7.48
N TYR A 158 -5.45 -13.67 -7.80
CA TYR A 158 -4.83 -13.73 -9.13
C TYR A 158 -5.75 -14.28 -10.24
N GLY A 159 -6.96 -14.72 -9.90
CA GLY A 159 -7.98 -15.19 -10.84
C GLY A 159 -9.12 -14.21 -11.05
N THR A 160 -9.05 -13.01 -10.47
CA THR A 160 -10.10 -11.98 -10.56
C THR A 160 -9.93 -11.06 -11.75
N GLU A 161 -11.02 -10.43 -12.19
CA GLU A 161 -10.98 -9.41 -13.25
C GLU A 161 -10.18 -8.19 -12.80
N GLU A 162 -10.33 -7.78 -11.55
CA GLU A 162 -9.61 -6.65 -10.95
C GLU A 162 -8.09 -6.89 -10.95
N PHE A 163 -7.63 -8.11 -10.72
CA PHE A 163 -6.22 -8.44 -10.88
C PHE A 163 -5.75 -8.32 -12.33
N TYR A 164 -6.58 -8.75 -13.28
CA TYR A 164 -6.28 -8.57 -14.69
C TYR A 164 -6.11 -7.09 -15.05
N ASP A 165 -6.97 -6.21 -14.51
CA ASP A 165 -6.87 -4.76 -14.67
C ASP A 165 -5.55 -4.21 -14.12
N VAL A 166 -5.05 -4.74 -13.01
CA VAL A 166 -3.71 -4.37 -12.46
C VAL A 166 -2.61 -4.73 -13.46
N ILE A 167 -2.67 -5.92 -14.04
CA ILE A 167 -1.66 -6.37 -15.02
C ILE A 167 -1.75 -5.53 -16.31
N GLU A 168 -2.95 -5.22 -16.77
CA GLU A 168 -3.16 -4.35 -17.92
C GLU A 168 -2.61 -2.94 -17.66
N PHE A 169 -2.89 -2.37 -16.49
CA PHE A 169 -2.34 -1.08 -16.07
C PHE A 169 -0.80 -1.09 -16.11
N LEU A 170 -0.15 -2.09 -15.51
CA LEU A 170 1.30 -2.21 -15.51
C LEU A 170 1.87 -2.36 -16.92
N ASN A 171 1.24 -3.17 -17.75
CA ASN A 171 1.63 -3.37 -19.16
C ASN A 171 1.53 -2.07 -19.95
N GLN A 172 0.42 -1.34 -19.77
CA GLN A 172 0.23 -0.05 -20.43
C GLN A 172 1.24 0.99 -19.92
N ALA A 173 1.45 1.08 -18.61
CA ALA A 173 2.46 1.97 -18.03
C ALA A 173 3.88 1.70 -18.56
N TYR A 174 4.21 0.43 -18.76
CA TYR A 174 5.49 0.05 -19.38
C TYR A 174 5.55 0.49 -20.86
N ARG A 175 4.49 0.25 -21.63
CA ARG A 175 4.41 0.67 -23.05
C ARG A 175 4.46 2.18 -23.23
N ASP A 176 3.85 2.92 -22.32
CA ASP A 176 3.90 4.39 -22.28
C ASP A 176 5.29 4.91 -21.83
N GLY A 177 6.18 4.00 -21.44
CA GLY A 177 7.51 4.32 -20.91
C GLY A 177 7.47 5.05 -19.58
N LEU A 178 6.41 4.84 -18.78
CA LEU A 178 6.32 5.32 -17.41
C LEU A 178 7.20 4.46 -16.48
N ILE A 179 7.39 3.20 -16.83
CA ILE A 179 8.25 2.26 -16.12
C ILE A 179 9.46 1.96 -17.01
N PHE A 180 10.65 2.25 -16.51
CA PHE A 180 11.89 1.87 -17.17
C PHE A 180 12.23 0.41 -16.86
N SER A 181 12.63 -0.35 -17.87
CA SER A 181 12.91 -1.79 -17.72
C SER A 181 13.95 -2.11 -16.64
N GLY A 182 14.92 -1.22 -16.42
CA GLY A 182 15.92 -1.36 -15.36
C GLY A 182 15.33 -1.27 -13.94
N ASN A 183 14.14 -0.69 -13.78
CA ASN A 183 13.46 -0.62 -12.48
C ASN A 183 13.19 -2.02 -11.90
N PHE A 184 12.92 -3.01 -12.72
CA PHE A 184 12.71 -4.39 -12.28
C PHE A 184 13.95 -5.04 -11.66
N ALA A 185 15.12 -4.45 -11.84
CA ALA A 185 16.37 -4.90 -11.25
C ALA A 185 16.83 -4.05 -10.06
N TYR A 186 16.07 -3.02 -9.68
CA TYR A 186 16.42 -2.14 -8.57
C TYR A 186 16.41 -2.89 -7.24
N LYS A 187 17.41 -2.57 -6.42
CA LYS A 187 17.43 -2.90 -5.00
C LYS A 187 16.96 -1.69 -4.20
N GLN A 188 16.74 -1.88 -2.91
CA GLN A 188 16.33 -0.81 -2.01
C GLN A 188 17.27 0.40 -2.07
N ASP A 189 18.58 0.19 -2.14
CA ASP A 189 19.56 1.26 -2.23
C ASP A 189 19.46 2.05 -3.54
N ASP A 190 19.13 1.36 -4.64
CA ASP A 190 18.92 2.01 -5.94
C ASP A 190 17.68 2.89 -5.89
N LEU A 191 16.57 2.40 -5.32
CA LEU A 191 15.35 3.16 -5.12
C LEU A 191 15.62 4.39 -4.24
N THR A 192 16.25 4.20 -3.08
CA THR A 192 16.61 5.29 -2.17
C THR A 192 17.45 6.35 -2.89
N THR A 193 18.41 5.92 -3.70
CA THR A 193 19.24 6.82 -4.50
C THR A 193 18.41 7.61 -5.51
N GLN A 194 17.45 6.98 -6.18
CA GLN A 194 16.55 7.68 -7.11
C GLN A 194 15.71 8.72 -6.38
N MET A 195 15.14 8.38 -5.24
CA MET A 195 14.32 9.29 -4.41
C MET A 195 15.16 10.50 -3.91
N LEU A 196 16.34 10.24 -3.35
CA LEU A 196 17.23 11.31 -2.85
C LEU A 196 17.71 12.27 -3.95
N ASN A 197 17.87 11.78 -5.16
CA ASN A 197 18.22 12.60 -6.32
C ASN A 197 17.01 13.39 -6.89
N GLY A 198 15.88 13.38 -6.21
CA GLY A 198 14.66 14.05 -6.66
C GLY A 198 14.09 13.45 -7.95
N ARG A 199 14.51 12.24 -8.28
CA ARG A 199 13.93 11.49 -9.40
C ARG A 199 12.59 10.90 -8.98
N PRO A 200 11.69 10.66 -9.94
CA PRO A 200 10.32 10.31 -9.64
C PRO A 200 10.22 9.05 -8.79
N SER A 201 9.34 9.11 -7.84
CA SER A 201 8.78 7.96 -7.14
C SER A 201 7.30 7.91 -7.41
#